data_0f165b8fcffbaeaad276c08aaef76754
#
_entry.id   0f165b8fcffbaeaad276c08aaef76754
#
_cell.length_a   1.000
_cell.length_b   1.000
_cell.length_c   1.000
_cell.angle_alpha   90.00
_cell.angle_beta   90.00
_cell.angle_gamma   90.00
#
_symmetry.space_group_name_H-M   'P 1'
#
loop_
_entity.id
_entity.type
_entity.pdbx_description
1 polymer ?
#
loop_
_entity_poly.entity_id
_entity_poly.type
_entity_poly.pdbx_seq_one_letter_code
_entity_poly.pdbx_strand_id
1 'polypeptide(L)'
;MSAAGAASHHAVHLGTLAGPALLLAFWASWSEVRAWIARCDDVQVPTAALVAAALSIGAAVVHAIVIPPHLAESFEYGAFFAALAVAQLGWAVLIVVRPGSWILAAGIAGNLAVVLLWAATRTAGIPLGVAAGQREPIGVLDTTCGLLELGVVACCAWLARRREAVGVLA
;
A
#
# COMPACT_ATOMS: atom_id res chain seq x y z
N MET A 1 -50.80 13.07 -6.84
CA MET A 1 -49.54 12.55 -7.44
C MET A 1 -48.42 12.90 -6.45
N SER A 2 -47.80 11.85 -5.88
CA SER A 2 -46.91 11.99 -4.71
C SER A 2 -45.51 12.42 -5.12
N ALA A 3 -44.91 13.38 -4.38
CA ALA A 3 -43.53 13.87 -4.56
C ALA A 3 -42.45 12.78 -4.51
N ALA A 4 -42.77 11.60 -4.00
CA ALA A 4 -41.89 10.43 -3.95
C ALA A 4 -41.53 9.85 -5.33
N GLY A 5 -42.38 10.02 -6.36
CA GLY A 5 -42.15 9.51 -7.70
C GLY A 5 -41.10 10.33 -8.49
N ALA A 6 -40.93 11.61 -8.20
CA ALA A 6 -40.00 12.48 -8.92
C ALA A 6 -38.54 12.27 -8.46
N ALA A 7 -38.33 11.98 -7.16
CA ALA A 7 -36.99 11.77 -6.59
C ALA A 7 -36.34 10.47 -7.10
N SER A 8 -37.13 9.41 -7.37
CA SER A 8 -36.61 8.13 -7.86
C SER A 8 -36.14 8.19 -9.32
N HIS A 9 -36.78 8.99 -10.18
CA HIS A 9 -36.36 9.17 -11.57
C HIS A 9 -35.04 9.95 -11.71
N HIS A 10 -34.79 10.95 -10.86
CA HIS A 10 -33.50 11.68 -10.89
C HIS A 10 -32.33 10.85 -10.39
N ALA A 11 -32.54 9.97 -9.40
CA ALA A 11 -31.49 9.07 -8.90
C ALA A 11 -31.06 8.01 -9.93
N VAL A 12 -32.02 7.51 -10.76
CA VAL A 12 -31.72 6.53 -11.81
C VAL A 12 -30.94 7.18 -12.96
N HIS A 13 -31.24 8.43 -13.34
CA HIS A 13 -30.50 9.13 -14.40
C HIS A 13 -29.07 9.52 -14.00
N LEU A 14 -28.81 9.85 -12.74
CA LEU A 14 -27.46 10.13 -12.24
C LEU A 14 -26.61 8.85 -12.20
N GLY A 15 -27.18 7.70 -11.85
CA GLY A 15 -26.50 6.41 -11.84
C GLY A 15 -26.10 5.92 -13.26
N THR A 16 -26.90 6.22 -14.28
CA THR A 16 -26.62 5.81 -15.68
C THR A 16 -25.50 6.64 -16.33
N LEU A 17 -25.23 7.85 -15.89
CA LEU A 17 -24.14 8.69 -16.42
C LEU A 17 -22.83 8.49 -15.66
N ALA A 18 -22.86 8.04 -14.41
CA ALA A 18 -21.67 7.80 -13.61
C ALA A 18 -20.78 6.65 -14.15
N GLY A 19 -21.40 5.59 -14.65
CA GLY A 19 -20.69 4.45 -15.24
C GLY A 19 -19.80 4.81 -16.43
N PRO A 20 -20.35 5.42 -17.50
CA PRO A 20 -19.56 5.88 -18.65
C PRO A 20 -18.49 6.90 -18.28
N ALA A 21 -18.79 7.84 -17.37
CA ALA A 21 -17.81 8.84 -16.93
C ALA A 21 -16.63 8.21 -16.18
N LEU A 22 -16.87 7.23 -15.30
CA LEU A 22 -15.83 6.47 -14.62
C LEU A 22 -14.99 5.63 -15.58
N LEU A 23 -15.62 5.02 -16.60
CA LEU A 23 -14.91 4.27 -17.63
C LEU A 23 -14.03 5.19 -18.50
N LEU A 24 -14.51 6.36 -18.86
CA LEU A 24 -13.72 7.36 -19.61
C LEU A 24 -12.56 7.91 -18.77
N ALA A 25 -12.79 8.21 -17.49
CA ALA A 25 -11.75 8.64 -16.55
C ALA A 25 -10.70 7.55 -16.34
N PHE A 26 -11.12 6.30 -16.19
CA PHE A 26 -10.23 5.15 -16.12
C PHE A 26 -9.41 4.98 -17.40
N TRP A 27 -10.05 5.11 -18.57
CA TRP A 27 -9.38 4.96 -19.88
C TRP A 27 -8.39 6.10 -20.16
N ALA A 28 -8.74 7.33 -19.81
CA ALA A 28 -7.84 8.48 -19.88
C ALA A 28 -6.63 8.31 -18.95
N SER A 29 -6.86 7.92 -17.69
CA SER A 29 -5.80 7.62 -16.75
C SER A 29 -4.91 6.46 -17.21
N TRP A 30 -5.51 5.44 -17.84
CA TRP A 30 -4.78 4.29 -18.38
C TRP A 30 -3.86 4.67 -19.55
N SER A 31 -4.29 5.60 -20.43
CA SER A 31 -3.44 6.09 -21.52
C SER A 31 -2.24 6.86 -21.01
N GLU A 32 -2.39 7.67 -19.96
CA GLU A 32 -1.28 8.37 -19.31
C GLU A 32 -0.33 7.40 -18.60
N VAL A 33 -0.87 6.41 -17.90
CA VAL A 33 -0.06 5.35 -17.25
C VAL A 33 0.73 4.57 -18.31
N ARG A 34 0.13 4.19 -19.42
CA ARG A 34 0.83 3.51 -20.53
C ARG A 34 1.91 4.38 -21.17
N ALA A 35 1.62 5.66 -21.43
CA ALA A 35 2.61 6.59 -21.96
C ALA A 35 3.77 6.84 -20.98
N TRP A 36 3.49 6.75 -19.68
CA TRP A 36 4.48 6.86 -18.62
C TRP A 36 5.33 5.57 -18.52
N ILE A 37 4.71 4.38 -18.59
CA ILE A 37 5.41 3.09 -18.65
C ILE A 37 6.31 3.02 -19.88
N ALA A 38 5.84 3.43 -21.06
CA ALA A 38 6.61 3.41 -22.30
C ALA A 38 7.87 4.31 -22.25
N ARG A 39 7.86 5.36 -21.40
CA ARG A 39 9.07 6.17 -21.14
C ARG A 39 10.08 5.51 -20.20
N CYS A 40 9.74 4.36 -19.63
CA CYS A 40 10.59 3.61 -18.70
C CYS A 40 11.30 2.41 -19.35
N ASP A 41 11.10 2.17 -20.65
CA ASP A 41 11.63 0.99 -21.37
C ASP A 41 13.18 0.91 -21.42
N ASP A 42 13.89 2.03 -21.17
CA ASP A 42 15.35 2.08 -21.09
C ASP A 42 15.91 1.93 -19.66
N VAL A 43 15.07 1.79 -18.64
CA VAL A 43 15.51 1.68 -17.25
C VAL A 43 15.72 0.22 -16.88
N GLN A 44 16.98 -0.23 -16.80
CA GLN A 44 17.33 -1.52 -16.20
C GLN A 44 16.91 -1.51 -14.72
N VAL A 45 15.79 -2.19 -14.41
CA VAL A 45 15.29 -2.30 -13.03
C VAL A 45 16.22 -3.23 -12.23
N PRO A 46 16.85 -2.77 -11.14
CA PRO A 46 17.70 -3.62 -10.33
C PRO A 46 16.90 -4.80 -9.75
N THR A 47 17.46 -6.00 -9.77
CA THR A 47 16.82 -7.20 -9.21
C THR A 47 16.33 -6.99 -7.78
N ALA A 48 17.09 -6.26 -6.96
CA ALA A 48 16.67 -5.93 -5.59
C ALA A 48 15.41 -5.05 -5.53
N ALA A 49 15.14 -4.22 -6.54
CA ALA A 49 13.89 -3.45 -6.60
C ALA A 49 12.70 -4.37 -6.94
N LEU A 50 12.89 -5.36 -7.81
CA LEU A 50 11.88 -6.37 -8.10
C LEU A 50 11.58 -7.25 -6.88
N VAL A 51 12.63 -7.65 -6.15
CA VAL A 51 12.48 -8.41 -4.90
C VAL A 51 11.72 -7.56 -3.85
N ALA A 52 12.10 -6.30 -3.66
CA ALA A 52 11.40 -5.39 -2.75
C ALA A 52 9.92 -5.22 -3.12
N ALA A 53 9.61 -5.07 -4.42
CA ALA A 53 8.23 -4.99 -4.89
C ALA A 53 7.44 -6.28 -4.59
N ALA A 54 8.03 -7.44 -4.84
CA ALA A 54 7.38 -8.74 -4.57
C ALA A 54 7.12 -8.93 -3.06
N LEU A 55 8.06 -8.56 -2.20
CA LEU A 55 7.90 -8.60 -0.74
C LEU A 55 6.80 -7.64 -0.27
N SER A 56 6.75 -6.43 -0.82
CA SER A 56 5.72 -5.44 -0.51
C SER A 56 4.32 -5.90 -0.97
N ILE A 57 4.22 -6.54 -2.13
CA ILE A 57 2.96 -7.18 -2.58
C ILE A 57 2.55 -8.29 -1.62
N GLY A 58 3.49 -9.12 -1.18
CA GLY A 58 3.23 -10.16 -0.18
C GLY A 58 2.68 -9.60 1.13
N ALA A 59 3.28 -8.53 1.65
CA ALA A 59 2.80 -7.82 2.85
C ALA A 59 1.40 -7.22 2.62
N ALA A 60 1.16 -6.59 1.45
CA ALA A 60 -0.16 -6.05 1.09
C ALA A 60 -1.25 -7.14 1.07
N VAL A 61 -0.93 -8.34 0.58
CA VAL A 61 -1.86 -9.49 0.61
C VAL A 61 -2.18 -9.90 2.04
N VAL A 62 -1.19 -9.96 2.94
CA VAL A 62 -1.42 -10.26 4.36
C VAL A 62 -2.32 -9.19 4.99
N HIS A 63 -2.05 -7.91 4.76
CA HIS A 63 -2.92 -6.82 5.26
C HIS A 63 -4.33 -6.94 4.71
N ALA A 64 -4.50 -7.28 3.43
CA ALA A 64 -5.82 -7.47 2.83
C ALA A 64 -6.61 -8.65 3.46
N ILE A 65 -5.94 -9.74 3.79
CA ILE A 65 -6.55 -10.92 4.45
C ILE A 65 -7.10 -10.56 5.83
N VAL A 66 -6.44 -9.66 6.57
CA VAL A 66 -6.84 -9.29 7.92
C VAL A 66 -7.86 -8.15 7.99
N ILE A 67 -8.22 -7.51 6.86
CA ILE A 67 -9.24 -6.46 6.83
C ILE A 67 -10.59 -6.93 7.42
N PRO A 68 -11.19 -8.06 6.97
CA PRO A 68 -12.53 -8.44 7.45
C PRO A 68 -12.62 -8.65 8.97
N PRO A 69 -11.72 -9.39 9.65
CA PRO A 69 -11.78 -9.52 11.10
C PRO A 69 -11.60 -8.19 11.82
N HIS A 70 -10.68 -7.32 11.36
CA HIS A 70 -10.47 -6.02 12.00
C HIS A 70 -11.64 -5.03 11.76
N LEU A 71 -12.32 -5.11 10.62
CA LEU A 71 -13.57 -4.37 10.40
C LEU A 71 -14.69 -4.83 11.35
N ALA A 72 -14.70 -6.10 11.75
CA ALA A 72 -15.67 -6.60 12.72
C ALA A 72 -15.37 -6.10 14.14
N GLU A 73 -14.11 -5.77 14.47
CA GLU A 73 -13.73 -5.15 15.75
C GLU A 73 -14.04 -3.65 15.75
N SER A 74 -13.52 -2.93 14.76
CA SER A 74 -13.81 -1.51 14.56
C SER A 74 -13.53 -1.08 13.11
N PHE A 75 -14.27 -0.06 12.67
CA PHE A 75 -14.05 0.52 11.33
C PHE A 75 -12.63 1.06 11.16
N GLU A 76 -12.08 1.69 12.19
CA GLU A 76 -10.76 2.33 12.16
C GLU A 76 -9.64 1.29 11.93
N TYR A 77 -9.75 0.13 12.57
CA TYR A 77 -8.77 -0.95 12.40
C TYR A 77 -8.82 -1.53 10.99
N GLY A 78 -10.00 -1.83 10.49
CA GLY A 78 -10.14 -2.33 9.11
C GLY A 78 -9.69 -1.31 8.06
N ALA A 79 -10.04 -0.02 8.24
CA ALA A 79 -9.63 1.06 7.37
C ALA A 79 -8.09 1.25 7.38
N PHE A 80 -7.44 1.10 8.54
CA PHE A 80 -5.98 1.15 8.67
C PHE A 80 -5.31 0.05 7.83
N PHE A 81 -5.75 -1.21 7.95
CA PHE A 81 -5.18 -2.30 7.15
C PHE A 81 -5.47 -2.16 5.65
N ALA A 82 -6.63 -1.64 5.28
CA ALA A 82 -6.95 -1.33 3.89
C ALA A 82 -6.01 -0.24 3.32
N ALA A 83 -5.77 0.82 4.09
CA ALA A 83 -4.83 1.88 3.71
C ALA A 83 -3.39 1.35 3.56
N LEU A 84 -2.93 0.48 4.47
CA LEU A 84 -1.63 -0.17 4.38
C LEU A 84 -1.51 -1.03 3.11
N ALA A 85 -2.51 -1.87 2.83
CA ALA A 85 -2.51 -2.72 1.64
C ALA A 85 -2.40 -1.88 0.36
N VAL A 86 -3.19 -0.82 0.24
CA VAL A 86 -3.16 0.10 -0.92
C VAL A 86 -1.82 0.82 -1.01
N ALA A 87 -1.29 1.33 0.11
CA ALA A 87 0.00 2.02 0.15
C ALA A 87 1.16 1.12 -0.29
N GLN A 88 1.18 -0.13 0.19
CA GLN A 88 2.22 -1.11 -0.18
C GLN A 88 2.14 -1.53 -1.65
N LEU A 89 0.94 -1.72 -2.21
CA LEU A 89 0.76 -1.98 -3.64
C LEU A 89 1.21 -0.78 -4.48
N GLY A 90 0.82 0.44 -4.12
CA GLY A 90 1.25 1.66 -4.79
C GLY A 90 2.77 1.83 -4.73
N TRP A 91 3.36 1.59 -3.57
CA TRP A 91 4.81 1.67 -3.40
C TRP A 91 5.55 0.59 -4.20
N ALA A 92 5.01 -0.64 -4.29
CA ALA A 92 5.59 -1.71 -5.10
C ALA A 92 5.66 -1.34 -6.59
N VAL A 93 4.67 -0.64 -7.12
CA VAL A 93 4.71 -0.09 -8.47
C VAL A 93 5.80 1.00 -8.58
N LEU A 94 5.82 1.94 -7.63
CA LEU A 94 6.75 3.07 -7.66
C LEU A 94 8.21 2.64 -7.60
N ILE A 95 8.58 1.65 -6.78
CA ILE A 95 9.96 1.17 -6.67
C ILE A 95 10.46 0.52 -7.97
N VAL A 96 9.59 -0.10 -8.75
CA VAL A 96 9.93 -0.70 -10.05
C VAL A 96 10.07 0.38 -11.11
N VAL A 97 9.13 1.32 -11.16
CA VAL A 97 9.03 2.30 -12.25
C VAL A 97 9.94 3.52 -12.04
N ARG A 98 10.13 3.94 -10.79
CA ARG A 98 10.93 5.12 -10.43
C ARG A 98 11.74 4.89 -9.15
N PRO A 99 12.73 4.04 -9.14
CA PRO A 99 13.52 3.75 -7.94
C PRO A 99 14.37 4.96 -7.52
N GLY A 100 13.72 6.05 -7.07
CA GLY A 100 14.38 7.29 -6.58
C GLY A 100 14.78 7.20 -5.10
N SER A 101 15.67 8.07 -4.64
CA SER A 101 16.13 8.08 -3.25
C SER A 101 14.97 8.27 -2.26
N TRP A 102 13.99 9.12 -2.57
CA TRP A 102 12.82 9.33 -1.72
C TRP A 102 11.89 8.10 -1.70
N ILE A 103 11.78 7.31 -2.79
CA ILE A 103 11.04 6.03 -2.81
C ILE A 103 11.72 5.01 -1.89
N LEU A 104 13.05 4.91 -1.94
CA LEU A 104 13.80 4.04 -1.03
C LEU A 104 13.62 4.46 0.42
N ALA A 105 13.72 5.75 0.71
CA ALA A 105 13.51 6.28 2.05
C ALA A 105 12.08 6.02 2.56
N ALA A 106 11.06 6.22 1.71
CA ALA A 106 9.66 5.92 2.03
C ALA A 106 9.44 4.44 2.31
N GLY A 107 10.07 3.54 1.51
CA GLY A 107 10.03 2.09 1.75
C GLY A 107 10.64 1.71 3.09
N ILE A 108 11.80 2.28 3.44
CA ILE A 108 12.44 2.04 4.75
C ILE A 108 11.55 2.58 5.88
N ALA A 109 11.18 3.85 5.83
CA ALA A 109 10.45 4.50 6.91
C ALA A 109 9.05 3.90 7.12
N GLY A 110 8.30 3.65 6.05
CA GLY A 110 6.96 3.09 6.11
C GLY A 110 6.95 1.68 6.69
N ASN A 111 7.79 0.78 6.16
CA ASN A 111 7.83 -0.60 6.66
C ASN A 111 8.39 -0.68 8.08
N LEU A 112 9.40 0.11 8.45
CA LEU A 112 9.87 0.19 9.85
C LEU A 112 8.78 0.69 10.78
N ALA A 113 7.99 1.70 10.39
CA ALA A 113 6.88 2.18 11.20
C ALA A 113 5.85 1.08 11.48
N VAL A 114 5.50 0.27 10.47
CA VAL A 114 4.56 -0.86 10.66
C VAL A 114 5.15 -1.94 11.55
N VAL A 115 6.41 -2.33 11.36
CA VAL A 115 7.10 -3.30 12.22
C VAL A 115 7.20 -2.81 13.67
N LEU A 116 7.50 -1.53 13.88
CA LEU A 116 7.56 -0.94 15.23
C LEU A 116 6.17 -0.88 15.87
N LEU A 117 5.13 -0.54 15.11
CA LEU A 117 3.76 -0.59 15.59
C LEU A 117 3.37 -2.01 15.99
N TRP A 118 3.68 -2.99 15.15
CA TRP A 118 3.47 -4.41 15.45
C TRP A 118 4.17 -4.81 16.76
N ALA A 119 5.44 -4.46 16.92
CA ALA A 119 6.17 -4.76 18.14
C ALA A 119 5.55 -4.07 19.38
N ALA A 120 5.10 -2.83 19.24
CA ALA A 120 4.46 -2.08 20.33
C ALA A 120 3.14 -2.74 20.76
N THR A 121 2.30 -3.17 19.83
CA THR A 121 1.03 -3.84 20.14
C THR A 121 1.23 -5.19 20.84
N ARG A 122 2.35 -5.90 20.60
CA ARG A 122 2.67 -7.20 21.25
C ARG A 122 3.38 -7.06 22.58
N THR A 123 4.10 -5.96 22.81
CA THR A 123 4.91 -5.79 24.04
C THR A 123 4.26 -4.88 25.07
N ALA A 124 3.85 -3.69 24.69
CA ALA A 124 3.29 -2.67 25.58
C ALA A 124 1.77 -2.51 25.47
N GLY A 125 1.17 -2.89 24.34
CA GLY A 125 -0.14 -2.43 23.93
C GLY A 125 -0.10 -0.97 23.47
N ILE A 126 -1.08 -0.54 22.70
CA ILE A 126 -1.22 0.88 22.30
C ILE A 126 -2.39 1.50 23.05
N PRO A 127 -2.29 2.79 23.48
CA PRO A 127 -3.37 3.45 24.24
C PRO A 127 -4.47 4.02 23.32
N LEU A 128 -4.79 3.34 22.22
CA LEU A 128 -5.71 3.82 21.19
C LEU A 128 -6.68 2.71 20.78
N GLY A 129 -7.90 3.12 20.44
CA GLY A 129 -8.94 2.23 19.92
C GLY A 129 -9.65 1.37 20.97
N VAL A 130 -10.44 0.41 20.52
CA VAL A 130 -11.30 -0.44 21.36
C VAL A 130 -10.50 -1.43 22.22
N ALA A 131 -9.29 -1.78 21.80
CA ALA A 131 -8.36 -2.66 22.52
C ALA A 131 -7.24 -1.89 23.26
N ALA A 132 -7.50 -0.64 23.65
CA ALA A 132 -6.51 0.23 24.28
C ALA A 132 -5.81 -0.45 25.49
N GLY A 133 -4.45 -0.47 25.46
CA GLY A 133 -3.62 -1.06 26.50
C GLY A 133 -3.56 -2.58 26.54
N GLN A 134 -4.30 -3.28 25.67
CA GLN A 134 -4.23 -4.73 25.56
C GLN A 134 -3.05 -5.15 24.67
N ARG A 135 -2.42 -6.26 25.06
CA ARG A 135 -1.36 -6.88 24.22
C ARG A 135 -1.98 -7.94 23.33
N GLU A 136 -1.67 -7.87 22.06
CA GLU A 136 -2.14 -8.85 21.10
C GLU A 136 -1.20 -10.07 21.06
N PRO A 137 -1.72 -11.29 20.82
CA PRO A 137 -0.90 -12.47 20.67
C PRO A 137 -0.06 -12.40 19.39
N ILE A 138 1.09 -13.05 19.39
CA ILE A 138 1.93 -13.19 18.19
C ILE A 138 1.33 -14.29 17.31
N GLY A 139 0.94 -13.96 16.09
CA GLY A 139 0.40 -14.89 15.12
C GLY A 139 1.37 -15.19 13.98
N VAL A 140 1.10 -16.26 13.22
CA VAL A 140 1.91 -16.64 12.05
C VAL A 140 1.81 -15.59 10.93
N LEU A 141 0.61 -15.09 10.67
CA LEU A 141 0.39 -14.06 9.63
C LEU A 141 1.13 -12.77 9.97
N ASP A 142 1.05 -12.30 11.20
CA ASP A 142 1.74 -11.08 11.66
C ASP A 142 3.26 -11.21 11.53
N THR A 143 3.80 -12.34 12.00
CA THR A 143 5.26 -12.60 11.93
C THR A 143 5.71 -12.68 10.47
N THR A 144 4.92 -13.34 9.61
CA THR A 144 5.21 -13.39 8.17
C THR A 144 5.20 -11.99 7.56
N CYS A 145 4.20 -11.17 7.89
CA CYS A 145 4.12 -9.80 7.42
C CYS A 145 5.35 -8.99 7.85
N GLY A 146 5.70 -9.03 9.13
CA GLY A 146 6.88 -8.34 9.66
C GLY A 146 8.19 -8.77 8.98
N LEU A 147 8.35 -10.06 8.66
CA LEU A 147 9.52 -10.55 7.90
C LEU A 147 9.54 -10.02 6.46
N LEU A 148 8.40 -9.96 5.78
CA LEU A 148 8.29 -9.38 4.44
C LEU A 148 8.67 -7.89 4.46
N GLU A 149 8.17 -7.14 5.43
CA GLU A 149 8.46 -5.71 5.62
C GLU A 149 9.94 -5.44 5.94
N LEU A 150 10.55 -6.25 6.81
CA LEU A 150 11.99 -6.18 7.07
C LEU A 150 12.81 -6.51 5.83
N GLY A 151 12.34 -7.45 5.01
CA GLY A 151 12.93 -7.74 3.70
C GLY A 151 12.89 -6.54 2.75
N VAL A 152 11.77 -5.80 2.69
CA VAL A 152 11.66 -4.54 1.94
C VAL A 152 12.69 -3.53 2.44
N VAL A 153 12.80 -3.34 3.76
CA VAL A 153 13.78 -2.44 4.38
C VAL A 153 15.20 -2.81 3.98
N ALA A 154 15.56 -4.10 4.05
CA ALA A 154 16.89 -4.59 3.69
C ALA A 154 17.22 -4.32 2.21
N CYS A 155 16.28 -4.60 1.29
CA CYS A 155 16.45 -4.34 -0.13
C CYS A 155 16.63 -2.84 -0.42
N CYS A 156 15.81 -1.98 0.20
CA CYS A 156 15.91 -0.52 0.04
C CYS A 156 17.22 0.03 0.59
N ALA A 157 17.66 -0.42 1.76
CA ALA A 157 18.92 0.00 2.35
C ALA A 157 20.12 -0.44 1.52
N TRP A 158 20.06 -1.64 0.94
CA TRP A 158 21.10 -2.12 0.01
C TRP A 158 21.16 -1.27 -1.27
N LEU A 159 20.00 -0.96 -1.88
CA LEU A 159 19.91 -0.11 -3.06
C LEU A 159 20.44 1.30 -2.80
N ALA A 160 20.10 1.89 -1.64
CA ALA A 160 20.57 3.22 -1.23
C ALA A 160 22.10 3.26 -1.15
N ARG A 161 22.71 2.30 -0.43
CA ARG A 161 24.18 2.19 -0.30
C ARG A 161 24.89 2.01 -1.65
N ARG A 162 24.31 1.21 -2.54
CA ARG A 162 24.89 1.03 -3.89
C ARG A 162 24.92 2.32 -4.70
N ARG A 163 23.89 3.15 -4.58
CA ARG A 163 23.84 4.45 -5.26
C ARG A 163 24.85 5.43 -4.73
N GLU A 164 25.04 5.50 -3.42
CA GLU A 164 26.06 6.34 -2.81
C GLU A 164 27.47 5.93 -3.29
N ALA A 165 27.75 4.62 -3.34
CA ALA A 165 29.03 4.12 -3.80
C ALA A 165 29.32 4.47 -5.28
N VAL A 166 28.31 4.44 -6.15
CA VAL A 166 28.45 4.83 -7.57
C VAL A 166 28.57 6.36 -7.70
N GLY A 167 27.83 7.13 -6.93
CA GLY A 167 27.89 8.61 -6.94
C GLY A 167 29.19 9.21 -6.39
N VAL A 168 29.92 8.46 -5.54
CA VAL A 168 31.26 8.88 -5.04
C VAL A 168 32.37 8.62 -6.07
N LEU A 169 32.13 7.73 -7.04
CA LEU A 169 33.10 7.37 -8.09
C LEU A 169 32.89 8.14 -9.39
N ALA A 170 31.84 8.96 -9.50
CA ALA A 170 31.51 9.81 -10.64
C ALA A 170 31.89 11.29 -10.36
#